data_98d3d4e63b5faefdd35ccdafdc34e005
#
_entry.id   98d3d4e63b5faefdd35ccdafdc34e005
#
_cell.length_a   1.000
_cell.length_b   1.000
_cell.length_c   1.000
_cell.angle_alpha   90.00
_cell.angle_beta   90.00
_cell.angle_gamma   90.00
#
_symmetry.space_group_name_H-M   'P 1'
#
loop_
_entity.id
_entity.type
_entity.pdbx_description
1 polymer ?
#
loop_
_entity_poly.entity_id
_entity_poly.type
_entity_poly.pdbx_seq_one_letter_code
_entity_poly.pdbx_strand_id
1 'polypeptide(L)'
;MAATEQDLRQEVRVWVTQNWDPSLSLREWRERLVTSGWAVPSWPVRWYGKGLPAWADDVVYDEITRCHAISHVPIGLAGPTILEQGPDLVRERFLRPLLTGEELWCQLFSEPSAGSDIAGLTTTAVLDGDEWVINGQKVWNTSAHHADLGMLLARTDWDVPKHNGITYFVLPMKQPGVEVRPLRQMNHHASFNQVFMTDARIPKDWVVGEVNRGWASALATLAHERRFGALGGPKLDGIDPGPALEQARAEAAEAARVYSWYPQRAGRVDLVIEYARSMGAADDPLIRQEIARLITMHRASQWTADRAKLARETGRPPGPEGSIGKLALSNVARQAAKVHSMISGTYGILAGDDPLAPLDGLLAEIILSVPAQSIAGGTDEIQHNILSERVLGLPREPDPLKGRPYREVRNS
;
A
#
# COMPACT_ATOMS: atom_id res chain seq x y z
N MET A 1 -36.00 10.06 -6.23
CA MET A 1 -35.64 8.79 -6.88
C MET A 1 -34.16 8.66 -6.74
N ALA A 2 -33.64 7.51 -6.35
CA ALA A 2 -32.19 7.27 -6.38
C ALA A 2 -31.73 7.34 -7.84
N ALA A 3 -30.69 8.13 -8.13
CA ALA A 3 -30.10 8.19 -9.47
C ALA A 3 -29.66 6.78 -9.87
N THR A 4 -30.01 6.35 -11.08
CA THR A 4 -29.56 5.07 -11.60
C THR A 4 -28.10 5.16 -12.02
N GLU A 5 -27.40 4.02 -12.16
CA GLU A 5 -26.03 3.99 -12.71
C GLU A 5 -25.97 4.69 -14.08
N GLN A 6 -27.02 4.51 -14.91
CA GLN A 6 -27.08 5.12 -16.23
C GLN A 6 -27.22 6.65 -16.17
N ASP A 7 -28.02 7.18 -15.22
CA ASP A 7 -28.15 8.63 -15.01
C ASP A 7 -26.80 9.22 -14.57
N LEU A 8 -26.11 8.54 -13.66
CA LEU A 8 -24.78 8.95 -13.17
C LEU A 8 -23.77 8.99 -14.31
N ARG A 9 -23.71 7.94 -15.15
CA ARG A 9 -22.81 7.90 -16.32
C ARG A 9 -23.10 9.06 -17.28
N GLN A 10 -24.37 9.37 -17.52
CA GLN A 10 -24.72 10.48 -18.38
C GLN A 10 -24.31 11.84 -17.79
N GLU A 11 -24.50 12.04 -16.49
CA GLU A 11 -24.05 13.27 -15.80
C GLU A 11 -22.54 13.47 -15.91
N VAL A 12 -21.78 12.41 -15.63
CA VAL A 12 -20.30 12.42 -15.74
C VAL A 12 -19.86 12.73 -17.16
N ARG A 13 -20.46 12.08 -18.16
CA ARG A 13 -20.14 12.30 -19.57
C ARG A 13 -20.35 13.74 -20.01
N VAL A 14 -21.48 14.32 -19.65
CA VAL A 14 -21.78 15.73 -19.96
C VAL A 14 -20.73 16.64 -19.30
N TRP A 15 -20.43 16.38 -18.03
CA TRP A 15 -19.44 17.18 -17.30
C TRP A 15 -18.04 17.06 -17.92
N VAL A 16 -17.58 15.84 -18.26
CA VAL A 16 -16.26 15.63 -18.89
C VAL A 16 -16.18 16.35 -20.23
N THR A 17 -17.21 16.23 -21.09
CA THR A 17 -17.26 16.91 -22.39
C THR A 17 -17.10 18.43 -22.30
N GLN A 18 -17.55 19.02 -21.18
CA GLN A 18 -17.49 20.47 -20.97
C GLN A 18 -16.19 20.92 -20.28
N ASN A 19 -15.49 20.01 -19.61
CA ASN A 19 -14.39 20.36 -18.72
C ASN A 19 -13.04 19.72 -19.07
N TRP A 20 -13.05 18.60 -19.80
CA TRP A 20 -11.81 17.96 -20.27
C TRP A 20 -11.21 18.71 -21.45
N ASP A 21 -9.95 19.02 -21.35
CA ASP A 21 -9.12 19.56 -22.42
C ASP A 21 -7.71 18.94 -22.29
N PRO A 22 -7.26 18.13 -23.25
CA PRO A 22 -5.97 17.47 -23.18
C PRO A 22 -4.77 18.41 -23.18
N SER A 23 -4.96 19.70 -23.53
CA SER A 23 -3.92 20.76 -23.45
C SER A 23 -3.64 21.26 -22.03
N LEU A 24 -4.49 20.92 -21.06
CA LEU A 24 -4.28 21.23 -19.65
C LEU A 24 -3.06 20.52 -19.10
N SER A 25 -2.47 21.07 -18.03
CA SER A 25 -1.60 20.29 -17.16
C SER A 25 -2.41 19.28 -16.35
N LEU A 26 -1.78 18.20 -15.90
CA LEU A 26 -2.41 17.20 -15.03
C LEU A 26 -2.95 17.82 -13.74
N ARG A 27 -2.25 18.81 -13.19
CA ARG A 27 -2.67 19.54 -12.00
C ARG A 27 -3.95 20.33 -12.25
N GLU A 28 -4.03 21.09 -13.33
CA GLU A 28 -5.24 21.88 -13.69
C GLU A 28 -6.45 20.95 -13.91
N TRP A 29 -6.24 19.81 -14.53
CA TRP A 29 -7.29 18.80 -14.68
C TRP A 29 -7.75 18.24 -13.32
N ARG A 30 -6.83 17.85 -12.46
CA ARG A 30 -7.15 17.38 -11.09
C ARG A 30 -7.87 18.45 -10.27
N GLU A 31 -7.49 19.72 -10.40
CA GLU A 31 -8.19 20.82 -9.75
C GLU A 31 -9.67 20.92 -10.18
N ARG A 32 -9.97 20.71 -11.47
CA ARG A 32 -11.35 20.63 -11.97
C ARG A 32 -12.10 19.45 -11.39
N LEU A 33 -11.49 18.25 -11.36
CA LEU A 33 -12.06 17.06 -10.74
C LEU A 33 -12.38 17.26 -9.26
N VAL A 34 -11.43 17.82 -8.50
CA VAL A 34 -11.57 18.07 -7.06
C VAL A 34 -12.64 19.11 -6.79
N THR A 35 -12.63 20.22 -7.51
CA THR A 35 -13.60 21.31 -7.32
C THR A 35 -15.02 20.88 -7.66
N SER A 36 -15.21 20.00 -8.63
CA SER A 36 -16.54 19.48 -9.03
C SER A 36 -17.04 18.32 -8.17
N GLY A 37 -16.17 17.72 -7.35
CA GLY A 37 -16.50 16.54 -6.56
C GLY A 37 -16.38 15.20 -7.29
N TRP A 38 -15.90 15.20 -8.55
CA TRP A 38 -15.74 13.99 -9.34
C TRP A 38 -14.40 13.26 -9.08
N ALA A 39 -13.47 13.90 -8.36
CA ALA A 39 -12.23 13.27 -7.92
C ALA A 39 -12.46 12.10 -6.94
N VAL A 40 -13.42 12.28 -6.02
CA VAL A 40 -13.74 11.34 -4.93
C VAL A 40 -15.26 11.33 -4.69
N PRO A 41 -16.06 10.83 -5.63
CA PRO A 41 -17.51 10.99 -5.65
C PRO A 41 -18.23 10.52 -4.38
N SER A 42 -17.72 9.47 -3.73
CA SER A 42 -18.30 8.93 -2.50
C SER A 42 -17.99 9.75 -1.24
N TRP A 43 -17.03 10.67 -1.29
CA TRP A 43 -16.67 11.50 -0.14
C TRP A 43 -17.75 12.54 0.16
N PRO A 44 -17.85 13.03 1.42
CA PRO A 44 -18.76 14.11 1.76
C PRO A 44 -18.54 15.36 0.90
N VAL A 45 -19.63 16.08 0.58
CA VAL A 45 -19.58 17.31 -0.24
C VAL A 45 -18.62 18.34 0.36
N ARG A 46 -18.62 18.49 1.68
CA ARG A 46 -17.67 19.38 2.40
C ARG A 46 -16.20 19.04 2.11
N TRP A 47 -15.91 17.77 1.79
CA TRP A 47 -14.55 17.24 1.58
C TRP A 47 -14.33 16.79 0.13
N TYR A 48 -14.75 17.65 -0.80
CA TYR A 48 -14.47 17.51 -2.24
C TYR A 48 -15.14 16.33 -2.94
N GLY A 49 -16.15 15.71 -2.32
CA GLY A 49 -16.97 14.67 -2.94
C GLY A 49 -18.37 15.15 -3.29
N LYS A 50 -19.22 14.19 -3.63
CA LYS A 50 -20.65 14.40 -3.93
C LYS A 50 -21.58 13.70 -2.93
N GLY A 51 -21.04 12.98 -1.94
CA GLY A 51 -21.80 12.18 -0.98
C GLY A 51 -22.50 10.98 -1.62
N LEU A 52 -22.01 10.50 -2.75
CA LEU A 52 -22.58 9.34 -3.45
C LEU A 52 -22.22 8.03 -2.73
N PRO A 53 -22.98 6.95 -2.97
CA PRO A 53 -22.63 5.62 -2.47
C PRO A 53 -21.27 5.17 -3.01
N ALA A 54 -20.54 4.32 -2.27
CA ALA A 54 -19.19 3.86 -2.62
C ALA A 54 -19.10 3.18 -4.01
N TRP A 55 -20.18 2.53 -4.49
CA TRP A 55 -20.19 1.94 -5.83
C TRP A 55 -20.07 2.99 -6.96
N ALA A 56 -20.40 4.24 -6.66
CA ALA A 56 -20.36 5.33 -7.64
C ALA A 56 -18.93 5.68 -8.05
N ASP A 57 -17.94 5.46 -7.19
CA ASP A 57 -16.53 5.76 -7.50
C ASP A 57 -16.06 4.99 -8.73
N ASP A 58 -16.30 3.67 -8.78
CA ASP A 58 -15.90 2.84 -9.92
C ASP A 58 -16.62 3.23 -11.20
N VAL A 59 -17.93 3.55 -11.10
CA VAL A 59 -18.74 3.99 -12.25
C VAL A 59 -18.24 5.32 -12.82
N VAL A 60 -17.92 6.27 -11.95
CA VAL A 60 -17.42 7.61 -12.34
C VAL A 60 -16.04 7.48 -12.98
N TYR A 61 -15.12 6.76 -12.35
CA TYR A 61 -13.76 6.58 -12.89
C TYR A 61 -13.76 5.85 -14.23
N ASP A 62 -14.62 4.83 -14.39
CA ASP A 62 -14.79 4.12 -15.66
C ASP A 62 -15.36 5.04 -16.76
N GLU A 63 -16.37 5.86 -16.44
CA GLU A 63 -16.98 6.77 -17.41
C GLU A 63 -16.04 7.92 -17.80
N ILE A 64 -15.27 8.50 -16.87
CA ILE A 64 -14.23 9.50 -17.20
C ILE A 64 -13.22 8.90 -18.16
N THR A 65 -12.76 7.67 -17.92
CA THR A 65 -11.81 6.97 -18.79
C THR A 65 -12.41 6.68 -20.17
N ARG A 66 -13.69 6.30 -20.24
CA ARG A 66 -14.41 6.12 -21.52
C ARG A 66 -14.56 7.41 -22.33
N CYS A 67 -14.55 8.54 -21.65
CA CYS A 67 -14.53 9.86 -22.28
C CYS A 67 -13.11 10.31 -22.66
N HIS A 68 -12.14 9.40 -22.73
CA HIS A 68 -10.74 9.67 -23.06
C HIS A 68 -10.03 10.66 -22.12
N ALA A 69 -10.52 10.80 -20.89
CA ALA A 69 -9.98 11.67 -19.87
C ALA A 69 -9.33 10.89 -18.71
N ILE A 70 -8.41 11.53 -17.99
CA ILE A 70 -7.70 10.92 -16.85
C ILE A 70 -8.62 10.88 -15.64
N SER A 71 -8.95 9.67 -15.15
CA SER A 71 -9.79 9.48 -13.95
C SER A 71 -8.98 9.42 -12.64
N HIS A 72 -7.66 9.21 -12.74
CA HIS A 72 -6.82 8.96 -11.56
C HIS A 72 -6.44 10.23 -10.80
N VAL A 73 -6.67 10.20 -9.47
CA VAL A 73 -6.15 11.19 -8.51
C VAL A 73 -5.32 10.47 -7.43
N PRO A 74 -4.26 11.10 -6.89
CA PRO A 74 -3.34 10.43 -5.96
C PRO A 74 -3.89 10.38 -4.53
N ILE A 75 -5.01 9.70 -4.31
CA ILE A 75 -5.66 9.58 -3.00
C ILE A 75 -4.72 8.97 -1.95
N GLY A 76 -3.92 7.97 -2.34
CA GLY A 76 -3.00 7.24 -1.46
C GLY A 76 -3.67 6.69 -0.19
N LEU A 77 -2.86 6.37 0.81
CA LEU A 77 -3.35 5.94 2.13
C LEU A 77 -3.71 7.13 3.03
N ALA A 78 -3.07 8.28 2.81
CA ALA A 78 -3.27 9.47 3.62
C ALA A 78 -4.68 10.05 3.44
N GLY A 79 -5.18 10.13 2.20
CA GLY A 79 -6.47 10.73 1.90
C GLY A 79 -7.63 10.14 2.72
N PRO A 80 -7.95 8.85 2.58
CA PRO A 80 -9.04 8.23 3.33
C PRO A 80 -8.79 8.19 4.85
N THR A 81 -7.52 8.07 5.29
CA THR A 81 -7.20 8.12 6.72
C THR A 81 -7.47 9.50 7.31
N ILE A 82 -7.05 10.57 6.63
CA ILE A 82 -7.31 11.95 7.08
C ILE A 82 -8.80 12.27 7.01
N LEU A 83 -9.49 11.83 5.98
CA LEU A 83 -10.94 12.00 5.87
C LEU A 83 -11.67 11.38 7.05
N GLU A 84 -11.31 10.14 7.42
CA GLU A 84 -12.01 9.38 8.46
C GLU A 84 -11.63 9.84 9.87
N GLN A 85 -10.33 10.06 10.12
CA GLN A 85 -9.76 10.24 11.46
C GLN A 85 -9.31 11.68 11.76
N GLY A 86 -9.01 12.47 10.74
CA GLY A 86 -8.46 13.82 10.92
C GLY A 86 -9.48 14.81 11.49
N PRO A 87 -9.09 15.73 12.37
CA PRO A 87 -9.91 16.88 12.72
C PRO A 87 -10.07 17.83 11.52
N ASP A 88 -11.06 18.72 11.56
CA ASP A 88 -11.38 19.60 10.43
C ASP A 88 -10.18 20.43 9.94
N LEU A 89 -9.37 20.95 10.84
CA LEU A 89 -8.16 21.70 10.51
C LEU A 89 -7.18 20.87 9.64
N VAL A 90 -6.99 19.59 9.98
CA VAL A 90 -6.12 18.67 9.23
C VAL A 90 -6.74 18.34 7.87
N ARG A 91 -8.05 18.12 7.81
CA ARG A 91 -8.78 17.89 6.54
C ARG A 91 -8.68 19.10 5.62
N GLU A 92 -8.93 20.30 6.14
CA GLU A 92 -8.87 21.58 5.40
C GLU A 92 -7.47 21.84 4.84
N ARG A 93 -6.43 21.57 5.63
CA ARG A 93 -5.04 21.82 5.21
C ARG A 93 -4.54 20.81 4.18
N PHE A 94 -4.89 19.52 4.30
CA PHE A 94 -4.18 18.47 3.58
C PHE A 94 -4.95 17.78 2.46
N LEU A 95 -6.30 17.72 2.51
CA LEU A 95 -7.03 16.91 1.54
C LEU A 95 -6.94 17.46 0.12
N ARG A 96 -7.06 18.79 -0.08
CA ARG A 96 -7.00 19.37 -1.41
C ARG A 96 -5.61 19.21 -2.07
N PRO A 97 -4.48 19.62 -1.44
CA PRO A 97 -3.15 19.43 -2.01
C PRO A 97 -2.81 17.96 -2.31
N LEU A 98 -3.30 17.03 -1.47
CA LEU A 98 -3.16 15.61 -1.71
C LEU A 98 -3.92 15.16 -2.97
N LEU A 99 -5.20 15.53 -3.10
CA LEU A 99 -6.04 15.11 -4.24
C LEU A 99 -5.57 15.70 -5.58
N THR A 100 -4.99 16.91 -5.56
CA THR A 100 -4.42 17.53 -6.76
C THR A 100 -3.04 17.02 -7.12
N GLY A 101 -2.38 16.30 -6.20
CA GLY A 101 -1.01 15.82 -6.36
C GLY A 101 0.05 16.89 -6.12
N GLU A 102 -0.31 17.97 -5.44
CA GLU A 102 0.63 19.03 -5.04
C GLU A 102 1.57 18.58 -3.93
N GLU A 103 1.09 17.75 -3.00
CA GLU A 103 1.85 17.19 -1.90
C GLU A 103 1.87 15.66 -1.97
N LEU A 104 3.07 15.09 -2.01
CA LEU A 104 3.29 13.64 -2.03
C LEU A 104 3.49 13.11 -0.61
N TRP A 105 2.98 11.90 -0.35
CA TRP A 105 2.94 11.32 0.97
C TRP A 105 3.67 9.98 1.06
N CYS A 106 4.33 9.74 2.21
CA CYS A 106 4.88 8.43 2.55
C CYS A 106 4.38 7.95 3.91
N GLN A 107 4.50 6.63 4.15
CA GLN A 107 4.14 6.01 5.42
C GLN A 107 5.37 5.82 6.30
N LEU A 108 5.30 6.28 7.57
CA LEU A 108 6.38 6.26 8.55
C LEU A 108 5.93 5.47 9.81
N PHE A 109 5.69 4.16 9.66
CA PHE A 109 5.17 3.32 10.73
C PHE A 109 6.26 2.45 11.35
N SER A 110 6.83 1.53 10.54
CA SER A 110 7.78 0.53 11.01
C SER A 110 9.11 1.14 11.49
N GLU A 111 9.68 0.52 12.52
CA GLU A 111 11.02 0.80 13.03
C GLU A 111 11.90 -0.45 12.92
N PRO A 112 13.23 -0.35 13.04
CA PRO A 112 14.10 -1.52 13.01
C PRO A 112 13.71 -2.61 14.01
N SER A 113 13.15 -2.24 15.17
CA SER A 113 12.70 -3.15 16.23
C SER A 113 11.18 -3.33 16.32
N ALA A 114 10.38 -2.63 15.50
CA ALA A 114 8.92 -2.64 15.56
C ALA A 114 8.30 -2.76 14.17
N GLY A 115 8.12 -3.98 13.70
CA GLY A 115 7.46 -4.33 12.43
C GLY A 115 6.09 -4.95 12.66
N SER A 116 6.01 -6.27 12.92
CA SER A 116 4.74 -6.94 13.23
C SER A 116 4.09 -6.39 14.49
N ASP A 117 4.88 -6.05 15.50
CA ASP A 117 4.43 -5.31 16.69
C ASP A 117 4.70 -3.81 16.52
N ILE A 118 3.98 -3.16 15.61
CA ILE A 118 4.09 -1.71 15.40
C ILE A 118 3.83 -0.94 16.68
N ALA A 119 2.96 -1.44 17.57
CA ALA A 119 2.70 -0.80 18.87
C ALA A 119 3.91 -0.78 19.79
N GLY A 120 4.95 -1.57 19.50
CA GLY A 120 6.25 -1.54 20.16
C GLY A 120 7.18 -0.40 19.70
N LEU A 121 6.70 0.54 18.89
CA LEU A 121 7.50 1.67 18.38
C LEU A 121 8.08 2.54 19.51
N THR A 122 9.26 3.11 19.23
CA THR A 122 10.06 3.89 20.17
C THR A 122 10.39 5.31 19.71
N THR A 123 10.06 5.69 18.49
CA THR A 123 10.12 7.08 18.04
C THR A 123 9.33 7.95 19.01
N THR A 124 9.96 8.98 19.58
CA THR A 124 9.37 9.85 20.60
C THR A 124 8.78 11.11 19.98
N ALA A 125 7.71 11.62 20.58
CA ALA A 125 7.17 12.95 20.32
C ALA A 125 6.93 13.64 21.66
N VAL A 126 7.59 14.79 21.85
CA VAL A 126 7.48 15.59 23.06
C VAL A 126 6.98 16.98 22.68
N LEU A 127 5.93 17.45 23.34
CA LEU A 127 5.38 18.79 23.08
C LEU A 127 6.30 19.85 23.69
N ASP A 128 6.71 20.81 22.85
CA ASP A 128 7.55 21.94 23.22
C ASP A 128 6.89 23.23 22.70
N GLY A 129 6.15 23.91 23.53
CA GLY A 129 5.33 25.07 23.15
C GLY A 129 4.23 24.68 22.16
N ASP A 130 4.30 25.23 20.96
CA ASP A 130 3.32 25.00 19.88
C ASP A 130 3.79 23.97 18.83
N GLU A 131 4.84 23.21 19.14
CA GLU A 131 5.39 22.20 18.23
C GLU A 131 5.71 20.89 18.97
N TRP A 132 5.60 19.78 18.27
CA TRP A 132 6.11 18.47 18.69
C TRP A 132 7.55 18.31 18.24
N VAL A 133 8.42 17.89 19.15
CA VAL A 133 9.82 17.50 18.86
C VAL A 133 9.89 16.00 18.70
N ILE A 134 10.34 15.58 17.53
CA ILE A 134 10.36 14.17 17.13
C ILE A 134 11.78 13.64 17.08
N ASN A 135 12.02 12.53 17.78
CA ASN A 135 13.29 11.82 17.75
C ASN A 135 13.07 10.32 17.52
N GLY A 136 13.77 9.74 16.54
CA GLY A 136 13.68 8.33 16.22
C GLY A 136 14.07 7.96 14.80
N GLN A 137 13.74 6.72 14.44
CA GLN A 137 14.06 6.17 13.11
C GLN A 137 12.89 5.36 12.59
N LYS A 138 12.55 5.55 11.31
CA LYS A 138 11.61 4.71 10.57
C LYS A 138 12.31 3.96 9.44
N VAL A 139 11.76 2.80 9.07
CA VAL A 139 12.36 1.92 8.06
C VAL A 139 11.28 1.32 7.15
N TRP A 140 11.68 0.86 5.97
CA TRP A 140 10.80 0.31 4.93
C TRP A 140 9.84 1.34 4.34
N ASN A 141 10.26 2.61 4.30
CA ASN A 141 9.44 3.71 3.84
C ASN A 141 9.53 3.85 2.32
N THR A 142 8.47 3.38 1.62
CA THR A 142 8.37 3.50 0.17
C THR A 142 8.32 4.97 -0.24
N SER A 143 9.11 5.35 -1.24
CA SER A 143 9.12 6.70 -1.85
C SER A 143 9.34 7.87 -0.88
N ALA A 144 9.87 7.65 0.33
CA ALA A 144 10.10 8.72 1.31
C ALA A 144 11.04 9.83 0.81
N HIS A 145 11.94 9.51 -0.13
CA HIS A 145 12.87 10.48 -0.73
C HIS A 145 12.19 11.48 -1.68
N HIS A 146 10.96 11.21 -2.12
CA HIS A 146 10.16 12.11 -2.94
C HIS A 146 9.01 12.77 -2.15
N ALA A 147 8.71 12.28 -0.95
CA ALA A 147 7.58 12.73 -0.18
C ALA A 147 7.78 14.15 0.38
N ASP A 148 6.71 14.93 0.37
CA ASP A 148 6.61 16.21 1.06
C ASP A 148 6.15 16.03 2.51
N LEU A 149 5.30 15.03 2.74
CA LEU A 149 4.66 14.75 4.02
C LEU A 149 4.74 13.26 4.38
N GLY A 150 4.87 12.97 5.67
CA GLY A 150 4.91 11.63 6.23
C GLY A 150 3.75 11.35 7.19
N MET A 151 3.08 10.21 7.01
CA MET A 151 2.14 9.66 7.99
C MET A 151 2.92 9.01 9.13
N LEU A 152 3.17 9.73 10.22
CA LEU A 152 4.07 9.30 11.28
C LEU A 152 3.33 8.78 12.51
N LEU A 153 3.74 7.59 12.99
CA LEU A 153 3.39 7.12 14.33
C LEU A 153 4.56 7.38 15.28
N ALA A 154 4.30 8.09 16.40
CA ALA A 154 5.29 8.33 17.44
C ALA A 154 4.66 8.18 18.83
N ARG A 155 5.50 7.90 19.83
CA ARG A 155 5.08 7.72 21.20
C ARG A 155 5.08 9.03 21.94
N THR A 156 3.93 9.36 22.49
CA THR A 156 3.68 10.56 23.30
C THR A 156 3.51 10.26 24.80
N ASP A 157 3.17 9.00 25.15
CA ASP A 157 3.03 8.57 26.52
C ASP A 157 3.63 7.17 26.74
N TRP A 158 4.50 7.03 27.73
CA TRP A 158 5.22 5.80 28.08
C TRP A 158 4.62 5.09 29.30
N ASP A 159 3.77 5.77 30.05
CA ASP A 159 3.24 5.32 31.34
C ASP A 159 1.86 4.67 31.21
N VAL A 160 1.45 4.40 29.98
CA VAL A 160 0.22 3.69 29.62
C VAL A 160 0.53 2.43 28.80
N PRO A 161 -0.44 1.52 28.64
CA PRO A 161 -0.28 0.35 27.75
C PRO A 161 0.13 0.75 26.34
N LYS A 162 0.98 -0.06 25.70
CA LYS A 162 1.69 0.30 24.44
C LYS A 162 0.82 0.86 23.32
N HIS A 163 -0.44 0.44 23.21
CA HIS A 163 -1.37 0.92 22.19
C HIS A 163 -1.97 2.31 22.51
N ASN A 164 -1.99 2.70 23.76
CA ASN A 164 -2.66 3.91 24.25
C ASN A 164 -1.73 5.14 24.31
N GLY A 165 -0.43 4.97 24.13
CA GLY A 165 0.56 6.05 24.19
C GLY A 165 1.12 6.46 22.85
N ILE A 166 0.43 6.13 21.77
CA ILE A 166 0.84 6.44 20.39
C ILE A 166 -0.03 7.57 19.85
N THR A 167 0.60 8.52 19.16
CA THR A 167 -0.08 9.59 18.43
C THR A 167 0.28 9.50 16.95
N TYR A 168 -0.65 9.87 16.09
CA TYR A 168 -0.49 9.88 14.65
C TYR A 168 -0.33 11.33 14.18
N PHE A 169 0.77 11.61 13.50
CA PHE A 169 1.16 12.94 13.07
C PHE A 169 1.28 13.05 11.55
N VAL A 170 1.19 14.28 11.06
CA VAL A 170 1.63 14.65 9.72
C VAL A 170 3.01 15.31 9.86
N LEU A 171 4.07 14.63 9.39
CA LEU A 171 5.45 15.10 9.46
C LEU A 171 5.83 15.82 8.16
N PRO A 172 6.23 17.10 8.17
CA PRO A 172 6.91 17.70 7.02
C PRO A 172 8.25 16.99 6.78
N MET A 173 8.43 16.41 5.58
CA MET A 173 9.65 15.65 5.26
C MET A 173 10.84 16.54 4.92
N LYS A 174 10.59 17.72 4.37
CA LYS A 174 11.61 18.67 3.92
C LYS A 174 11.86 19.74 5.00
N GLN A 175 12.58 19.35 6.06
CA GLN A 175 12.93 20.24 7.16
C GLN A 175 14.26 19.85 7.80
N PRO A 176 14.92 20.73 8.57
CA PRO A 176 16.04 20.35 9.43
C PRO A 176 15.65 19.22 10.39
N GLY A 177 16.58 18.29 10.63
CA GLY A 177 16.33 17.15 11.52
C GLY A 177 15.64 15.95 10.87
N VAL A 178 15.22 16.01 9.61
CA VAL A 178 14.75 14.84 8.85
C VAL A 178 15.77 14.46 7.79
N GLU A 179 16.29 13.25 7.90
CA GLU A 179 17.24 12.69 6.93
C GLU A 179 16.66 11.40 6.33
N VAL A 180 16.59 11.35 5.00
CA VAL A 180 16.11 10.16 4.25
C VAL A 180 17.29 9.47 3.59
N ARG A 181 17.51 8.19 3.89
CA ARG A 181 18.57 7.37 3.29
C ARG A 181 17.96 6.18 2.55
N PRO A 182 18.43 5.88 1.33
CA PRO A 182 17.98 4.69 0.62
C PRO A 182 18.37 3.41 1.38
N LEU A 183 17.47 2.43 1.41
CA LEU A 183 17.69 1.12 1.98
C LEU A 183 17.91 0.11 0.85
N ARG A 184 19.17 -0.32 0.68
CA ARG A 184 19.51 -1.35 -0.32
C ARG A 184 19.09 -2.73 0.17
N GLN A 185 18.24 -3.39 -0.58
CA GLN A 185 17.71 -4.71 -0.31
C GLN A 185 18.66 -5.81 -0.81
N MET A 186 18.43 -7.08 -0.41
CA MET A 186 19.22 -8.24 -0.85
C MET A 186 19.22 -8.43 -2.37
N ASN A 187 18.10 -8.09 -3.03
CA ASN A 187 17.94 -8.12 -4.48
C ASN A 187 18.54 -6.89 -5.19
N HIS A 188 19.33 -6.10 -4.50
CA HIS A 188 20.00 -4.87 -4.93
C HIS A 188 19.11 -3.68 -5.26
N HIS A 189 17.78 -3.81 -5.23
CA HIS A 189 16.89 -2.66 -5.35
C HIS A 189 16.95 -1.75 -4.10
N ALA A 190 16.65 -0.48 -4.28
CA ALA A 190 16.59 0.52 -3.21
C ALA A 190 15.24 1.25 -3.24
N SER A 191 14.15 0.48 -3.28
CA SER A 191 12.77 0.99 -3.35
C SER A 191 12.27 1.53 -2.01
N PHE A 192 12.93 1.14 -0.91
CA PHE A 192 12.62 1.58 0.44
C PHE A 192 13.68 2.53 0.97
N ASN A 193 13.30 3.26 2.01
CA ASN A 193 14.17 4.19 2.70
C ASN A 193 14.16 3.94 4.20
N GLN A 194 15.19 4.45 4.85
CA GLN A 194 15.26 4.75 6.27
C GLN A 194 15.05 6.24 6.44
N VAL A 195 14.28 6.65 7.44
CA VAL A 195 14.04 8.05 7.78
C VAL A 195 14.49 8.26 9.21
N PHE A 196 15.52 9.09 9.39
CA PHE A 196 16.04 9.50 10.69
C PHE A 196 15.43 10.85 11.06
N MET A 197 15.01 10.97 12.30
CA MET A 197 14.45 12.21 12.85
C MET A 197 15.25 12.58 14.09
N THR A 198 15.84 13.76 14.07
CA THR A 198 16.62 14.35 15.18
C THR A 198 16.12 15.76 15.40
N ASP A 199 15.37 15.95 16.48
CA ASP A 199 14.68 17.18 16.81
C ASP A 199 13.81 17.76 15.67
N ALA A 200 13.25 16.86 14.85
CA ALA A 200 12.34 17.26 13.79
C ALA A 200 11.05 17.87 14.39
N ARG A 201 10.52 18.89 13.75
CA ARG A 201 9.40 19.67 14.28
C ARG A 201 8.10 19.41 13.53
N ILE A 202 7.00 19.30 14.28
CA ILE A 202 5.64 19.18 13.74
C ILE A 202 4.77 20.21 14.47
N PRO A 203 4.00 21.05 13.75
CA PRO A 203 3.02 21.92 14.37
C PRO A 203 2.07 21.16 15.30
N LYS A 204 1.74 21.73 16.45
CA LYS A 204 0.93 21.11 17.50
C LYS A 204 -0.36 20.47 17.00
N ASP A 205 -1.02 21.15 16.07
CA ASP A 205 -2.34 20.76 15.57
C ASP A 205 -2.29 19.75 14.37
N TRP A 206 -1.09 19.35 13.92
CA TRP A 206 -0.94 18.40 12.83
C TRP A 206 -1.02 16.94 13.32
N VAL A 207 -2.07 16.65 14.07
CA VAL A 207 -2.38 15.33 14.63
C VAL A 207 -3.60 14.74 13.91
N VAL A 208 -3.49 13.49 13.48
CA VAL A 208 -4.58 12.75 12.84
C VAL A 208 -5.31 11.93 13.91
N GLY A 209 -6.46 12.42 14.34
CA GLY A 209 -7.20 11.92 15.49
C GLY A 209 -6.83 12.66 16.78
N GLU A 210 -6.78 11.95 17.89
CA GLU A 210 -6.48 12.51 19.21
C GLU A 210 -5.08 12.10 19.68
N VAL A 211 -4.45 12.94 20.49
CA VAL A 211 -3.19 12.61 21.18
C VAL A 211 -3.37 11.35 22.01
N ASN A 212 -2.40 10.44 21.96
CA ASN A 212 -2.42 9.12 22.63
C ASN A 212 -3.48 8.13 22.08
N ARG A 213 -4.18 8.46 20.98
CA ARG A 213 -5.19 7.62 20.32
C ARG A 213 -4.81 7.24 18.87
N GLY A 214 -3.59 7.51 18.45
CA GLY A 214 -3.11 7.27 17.09
C GLY A 214 -3.14 5.81 16.64
N TRP A 215 -3.28 4.85 17.58
CA TRP A 215 -3.44 3.45 17.22
C TRP A 215 -4.73 3.19 16.41
N ALA A 216 -5.83 3.85 16.74
CA ALA A 216 -7.08 3.73 15.97
C ALA A 216 -6.89 4.26 14.54
N SER A 217 -6.22 5.41 14.38
CA SER A 217 -5.90 5.98 13.05
C SER A 217 -4.94 5.08 12.27
N ALA A 218 -3.97 4.44 12.93
CA ALA A 218 -3.09 3.47 12.30
C ALA A 218 -3.86 2.25 11.75
N LEU A 219 -4.81 1.72 12.52
CA LEU A 219 -5.66 0.60 12.08
C LEU A 219 -6.54 0.98 10.90
N ALA A 220 -7.05 2.22 10.83
CA ALA A 220 -7.78 2.73 9.67
C ALA A 220 -6.87 2.76 8.42
N THR A 221 -5.65 3.31 8.54
CA THR A 221 -4.66 3.30 7.44
C THR A 221 -4.37 1.88 6.95
N LEU A 222 -4.12 0.93 7.86
CA LEU A 222 -3.85 -0.46 7.50
C LEU A 222 -5.06 -1.17 6.88
N ALA A 223 -6.28 -0.74 7.19
CA ALA A 223 -7.49 -1.23 6.54
C ALA A 223 -7.60 -0.72 5.10
N HIS A 224 -7.24 0.55 4.87
CA HIS A 224 -7.18 1.13 3.53
C HIS A 224 -6.06 0.49 2.69
N GLU A 225 -4.88 0.20 3.25
CA GLU A 225 -3.77 -0.48 2.56
C GLU A 225 -4.21 -1.80 1.93
N ARG A 226 -5.02 -2.60 2.64
CA ARG A 226 -5.58 -3.86 2.11
C ARG A 226 -6.57 -3.66 0.96
N ARG A 227 -7.19 -2.49 0.85
CA ARG A 227 -8.09 -2.14 -0.27
C ARG A 227 -7.30 -1.64 -1.48
N PHE A 228 -6.34 -0.76 -1.27
CA PHE A 228 -5.51 -0.17 -2.35
C PHE A 228 -4.60 -1.19 -3.02
N GLY A 229 -4.11 -2.20 -2.31
CA GLY A 229 -3.33 -3.29 -2.92
C GLY A 229 -4.08 -4.10 -3.98
N ALA A 230 -5.41 -3.95 -4.06
CA ALA A 230 -6.27 -4.56 -5.07
C ALA A 230 -6.62 -3.61 -6.23
N LEU A 231 -6.34 -2.31 -6.11
CA LEU A 231 -6.55 -1.32 -7.15
C LEU A 231 -5.29 -1.30 -8.04
N GLY A 232 -5.44 -1.62 -9.32
CA GLY A 232 -4.35 -1.50 -10.30
C GLY A 232 -3.85 -0.06 -10.43
N GLY A 233 -2.71 0.12 -11.14
CA GLY A 233 -2.23 1.46 -11.51
C GLY A 233 -3.23 2.23 -12.39
N PRO A 234 -2.94 3.53 -12.67
CA PRO A 234 -3.82 4.36 -13.49
C PRO A 234 -4.01 3.76 -14.89
N LYS A 235 -5.25 3.72 -15.36
CA LYS A 235 -5.58 3.32 -16.75
C LYS A 235 -5.35 4.52 -17.65
N LEU A 236 -4.27 4.49 -18.44
CA LEU A 236 -3.86 5.59 -19.30
C LEU A 236 -3.96 5.26 -20.81
N ASP A 237 -4.42 4.05 -21.13
CA ASP A 237 -4.65 3.65 -22.51
C ASP A 237 -5.93 4.29 -23.07
N GLY A 238 -5.84 4.80 -24.30
CA GLY A 238 -6.97 5.44 -24.99
C GLY A 238 -7.29 6.86 -24.50
N ILE A 239 -6.48 7.46 -23.61
CA ILE A 239 -6.62 8.86 -23.20
C ILE A 239 -6.12 9.78 -24.32
N ASP A 240 -6.79 10.92 -24.49
CA ASP A 240 -6.41 11.93 -25.48
C ASP A 240 -4.97 12.42 -25.25
N PRO A 241 -4.16 12.52 -26.33
CA PRO A 241 -2.77 12.95 -26.22
C PRO A 241 -2.66 14.41 -25.83
N GLY A 242 -1.73 14.73 -24.92
CA GLY A 242 -1.47 16.10 -24.45
C GLY A 242 -0.65 16.14 -23.16
N PRO A 243 -0.34 17.35 -22.66
CA PRO A 243 0.49 17.56 -21.47
C PRO A 243 -0.03 16.80 -20.23
N ALA A 244 -1.34 16.73 -20.01
CA ALA A 244 -1.91 16.00 -18.89
C ALA A 244 -1.56 14.51 -18.94
N LEU A 245 -1.68 13.86 -20.13
CA LEU A 245 -1.35 12.46 -20.29
C LEU A 245 0.16 12.19 -20.14
N GLU A 246 1.01 13.07 -20.68
CA GLU A 246 2.46 12.95 -20.55
C GLU A 246 2.90 13.00 -19.08
N GLN A 247 2.35 13.95 -18.31
CA GLN A 247 2.61 14.07 -16.89
C GLN A 247 2.08 12.87 -16.10
N ALA A 248 0.86 12.38 -16.41
CA ALA A 248 0.29 11.19 -15.77
C ALA A 248 1.12 9.92 -16.05
N ARG A 249 1.64 9.77 -17.28
CA ARG A 249 2.56 8.68 -17.65
C ARG A 249 3.89 8.77 -16.91
N ALA A 250 4.45 9.97 -16.76
CA ALA A 250 5.67 10.19 -16.01
C ALA A 250 5.50 9.84 -14.52
N GLU A 251 4.41 10.29 -13.88
CA GLU A 251 4.08 9.91 -12.49
C GLU A 251 3.87 8.39 -12.35
N ALA A 252 3.14 7.77 -13.29
CA ALA A 252 2.91 6.34 -13.28
C ALA A 252 4.20 5.53 -13.47
N ALA A 253 5.10 5.98 -14.35
CA ALA A 253 6.40 5.35 -14.57
C ALA A 253 7.30 5.45 -13.33
N GLU A 254 7.33 6.60 -12.66
CA GLU A 254 8.09 6.78 -11.43
C GLU A 254 7.55 5.88 -10.30
N ALA A 255 6.21 5.83 -10.13
CA ALA A 255 5.58 4.93 -9.18
C ALA A 255 5.88 3.46 -9.52
N ALA A 256 5.80 3.06 -10.79
CA ALA A 256 6.06 1.70 -11.24
C ALA A 256 7.54 1.28 -11.02
N ARG A 257 8.48 2.23 -11.10
CA ARG A 257 9.91 1.98 -10.88
C ARG A 257 10.18 1.41 -9.48
N VAL A 258 9.48 1.90 -8.47
CA VAL A 258 9.60 1.43 -7.08
C VAL A 258 9.14 -0.02 -6.95
N TYR A 259 8.17 -0.45 -7.77
CA TYR A 259 7.56 -1.78 -7.73
C TYR A 259 8.08 -2.73 -8.83
N SER A 260 9.14 -2.35 -9.56
CA SER A 260 9.68 -3.14 -10.69
C SER A 260 10.06 -4.58 -10.35
N TRP A 261 10.45 -4.85 -9.10
CA TRP A 261 10.83 -6.17 -8.58
C TRP A 261 9.66 -6.96 -7.94
N TYR A 262 8.46 -6.41 -7.90
CA TYR A 262 7.30 -7.08 -7.30
C TYR A 262 6.86 -8.35 -8.03
N PRO A 263 6.94 -8.47 -9.36
CA PRO A 263 6.69 -9.73 -10.04
C PRO A 263 7.62 -10.84 -9.56
N GLN A 264 8.91 -10.55 -9.31
CA GLN A 264 9.88 -11.50 -8.77
C GLN A 264 9.51 -11.89 -7.34
N ARG A 265 9.11 -10.95 -6.50
CA ARG A 265 8.59 -11.19 -5.15
C ARG A 265 7.36 -12.12 -5.16
N ALA A 266 6.52 -12.03 -6.20
CA ALA A 266 5.36 -12.91 -6.38
C ALA A 266 5.72 -14.30 -6.94
N GLY A 267 7.00 -14.56 -7.27
CA GLY A 267 7.52 -15.85 -7.69
C GLY A 267 7.46 -16.14 -9.18
N ARG A 268 7.02 -15.20 -10.05
CA ARG A 268 6.97 -15.36 -11.51
C ARG A 268 6.39 -16.70 -11.96
N VAL A 269 5.21 -17.06 -11.45
CA VAL A 269 4.49 -18.29 -11.82
C VAL A 269 4.28 -18.40 -13.33
N ASP A 270 4.14 -17.27 -14.00
CA ASP A 270 3.98 -17.12 -15.45
C ASP A 270 5.12 -17.75 -16.26
N LEU A 271 6.35 -17.76 -15.74
CA LEU A 271 7.52 -18.26 -16.44
C LEU A 271 7.77 -19.77 -16.27
N VAL A 272 7.19 -20.40 -15.25
CA VAL A 272 7.57 -21.75 -14.79
C VAL A 272 7.45 -22.82 -15.88
N ILE A 273 6.35 -22.82 -16.65
CA ILE A 273 6.07 -23.87 -17.64
C ILE A 273 7.01 -23.76 -18.84
N GLU A 274 7.19 -22.56 -19.36
CA GLU A 274 8.08 -22.34 -20.51
C GLU A 274 9.53 -22.57 -20.13
N TYR A 275 9.91 -22.14 -18.94
CA TYR A 275 11.24 -22.37 -18.42
C TYR A 275 11.53 -23.87 -18.24
N ALA A 276 10.59 -24.66 -17.68
CA ALA A 276 10.75 -26.11 -17.58
C ALA A 276 10.92 -26.79 -18.95
N ARG A 277 10.19 -26.33 -19.96
CA ARG A 277 10.31 -26.84 -21.35
C ARG A 277 11.66 -26.48 -21.97
N SER A 278 12.11 -25.23 -21.83
CA SER A 278 13.39 -24.79 -22.41
C SER A 278 14.59 -25.50 -21.82
N MET A 279 14.49 -25.90 -20.55
CA MET A 279 15.55 -26.64 -19.84
C MET A 279 15.45 -28.17 -20.01
N GLY A 280 14.47 -28.68 -20.75
CA GLY A 280 14.24 -30.13 -20.88
C GLY A 280 13.78 -30.82 -19.58
N ALA A 281 13.37 -30.04 -18.58
CA ALA A 281 12.95 -30.53 -17.27
C ALA A 281 11.45 -30.86 -17.21
N ALA A 282 10.70 -30.57 -18.27
CA ALA A 282 9.25 -30.77 -18.32
C ALA A 282 8.85 -32.25 -18.28
N ASP A 283 9.76 -33.19 -18.61
CA ASP A 283 9.51 -34.63 -18.60
C ASP A 283 9.92 -35.31 -17.29
N ASP A 284 10.64 -34.60 -16.40
CA ASP A 284 10.97 -35.09 -15.07
C ASP A 284 9.68 -35.22 -14.22
N PRO A 285 9.34 -36.45 -13.73
CA PRO A 285 8.10 -36.68 -13.01
C PRO A 285 8.01 -35.91 -11.70
N LEU A 286 9.13 -35.63 -11.00
CA LEU A 286 9.16 -34.88 -9.76
C LEU A 286 8.89 -33.39 -10.03
N ILE A 287 9.56 -32.84 -11.04
CA ILE A 287 9.33 -31.44 -11.44
C ILE A 287 7.89 -31.24 -11.92
N ARG A 288 7.34 -32.18 -12.70
CA ARG A 288 5.93 -32.13 -13.15
C ARG A 288 4.96 -32.09 -11.98
N GLN A 289 5.17 -32.90 -10.92
CA GLN A 289 4.33 -32.92 -9.75
C GLN A 289 4.40 -31.56 -8.99
N GLU A 290 5.57 -30.99 -8.85
CA GLU A 290 5.72 -29.70 -8.18
C GLU A 290 5.12 -28.54 -9.02
N ILE A 291 5.21 -28.58 -10.35
CA ILE A 291 4.51 -27.65 -11.25
C ILE A 291 2.99 -27.81 -11.10
N ALA A 292 2.47 -29.05 -11.12
CA ALA A 292 1.04 -29.29 -10.93
C ALA A 292 0.53 -28.76 -9.59
N ARG A 293 1.31 -28.97 -8.52
CA ARG A 293 1.03 -28.42 -7.19
C ARG A 293 0.98 -26.88 -7.21
N LEU A 294 1.97 -26.25 -7.84
CA LEU A 294 2.01 -24.79 -8.00
C LEU A 294 0.77 -24.26 -8.73
N ILE A 295 0.42 -24.86 -9.87
CA ILE A 295 -0.74 -24.46 -10.66
C ILE A 295 -2.02 -24.59 -9.84
N THR A 296 -2.17 -25.71 -9.10
CA THR A 296 -3.33 -25.95 -8.24
C THR A 296 -3.45 -24.87 -7.16
N MET A 297 -2.36 -24.57 -6.46
CA MET A 297 -2.32 -23.52 -5.43
C MET A 297 -2.64 -22.14 -6.02
N HIS A 298 -2.05 -21.81 -7.18
CA HIS A 298 -2.28 -20.54 -7.85
C HIS A 298 -3.74 -20.38 -8.29
N ARG A 299 -4.34 -21.41 -8.91
CA ARG A 299 -5.77 -21.39 -9.30
C ARG A 299 -6.71 -21.29 -8.10
N ALA A 300 -6.44 -22.05 -7.05
CA ALA A 300 -7.24 -21.96 -5.81
C ALA A 300 -7.18 -20.57 -5.18
N SER A 301 -6.01 -19.93 -5.20
CA SER A 301 -5.84 -18.54 -4.74
C SER A 301 -6.65 -17.55 -5.59
N GLN A 302 -6.61 -17.66 -6.91
CA GLN A 302 -7.40 -16.84 -7.83
C GLN A 302 -8.91 -16.98 -7.57
N TRP A 303 -9.43 -18.21 -7.54
CA TRP A 303 -10.86 -18.47 -7.29
C TRP A 303 -11.32 -17.97 -5.91
N THR A 304 -10.44 -18.03 -4.91
CA THR A 304 -10.73 -17.50 -3.58
C THR A 304 -10.84 -15.97 -3.61
N ALA A 305 -9.98 -15.30 -4.35
CA ALA A 305 -10.04 -13.85 -4.56
C ALA A 305 -11.30 -13.43 -5.33
N ASP A 306 -11.66 -14.17 -6.40
CA ASP A 306 -12.87 -13.94 -7.20
C ASP A 306 -14.14 -14.10 -6.33
N ARG A 307 -14.18 -15.14 -5.49
CA ARG A 307 -15.28 -15.35 -4.55
C ARG A 307 -15.40 -14.20 -3.53
N ALA A 308 -14.29 -13.72 -3.01
CA ALA A 308 -14.26 -12.59 -2.08
C ALA A 308 -14.72 -11.28 -2.76
N LYS A 309 -14.34 -11.08 -4.04
CA LYS A 309 -14.81 -9.96 -4.85
C LYS A 309 -16.32 -10.01 -5.05
N LEU A 310 -16.85 -11.14 -5.50
CA LEU A 310 -18.29 -11.35 -5.69
C LEU A 310 -19.09 -11.15 -4.39
N ALA A 311 -18.56 -11.63 -3.26
CA ALA A 311 -19.21 -11.42 -1.96
C ALA A 311 -19.36 -9.93 -1.60
N ARG A 312 -18.35 -9.10 -1.89
CA ARG A 312 -18.43 -7.65 -1.70
C ARG A 312 -19.43 -6.99 -2.65
N GLU A 313 -19.42 -7.37 -3.92
CA GLU A 313 -20.39 -6.88 -4.92
C GLU A 313 -21.84 -7.21 -4.55
N THR A 314 -22.08 -8.31 -3.85
CA THR A 314 -23.40 -8.71 -3.32
C THR A 314 -23.71 -8.13 -1.93
N GLY A 315 -22.94 -7.15 -1.45
CA GLY A 315 -23.20 -6.41 -0.21
C GLY A 315 -22.78 -7.12 1.08
N ARG A 316 -22.01 -8.20 1.02
CA ARG A 316 -21.46 -8.83 2.22
C ARG A 316 -20.34 -7.96 2.78
N PRO A 317 -20.30 -7.74 4.11
CA PRO A 317 -19.19 -7.00 4.72
C PRO A 317 -17.86 -7.74 4.49
N PRO A 318 -16.73 -6.98 4.38
CA PRO A 318 -15.40 -7.58 4.28
C PRO A 318 -15.13 -8.50 5.49
N GLY A 319 -14.70 -9.72 5.20
CA GLY A 319 -14.31 -10.71 6.20
C GLY A 319 -12.77 -10.90 6.25
N PRO A 320 -12.31 -11.98 6.85
CA PRO A 320 -10.88 -12.32 6.93
C PRO A 320 -10.29 -12.83 5.61
N GLU A 321 -11.00 -12.75 4.50
CA GLU A 321 -10.58 -13.23 3.18
C GLU A 321 -9.26 -12.60 2.74
N GLY A 322 -9.01 -11.34 3.15
CA GLY A 322 -7.75 -10.67 2.90
C GLY A 322 -6.55 -11.41 3.50
N SER A 323 -6.71 -11.98 4.70
CA SER A 323 -5.68 -12.81 5.35
C SER A 323 -5.46 -14.14 4.64
N ILE A 324 -6.53 -14.79 4.17
CA ILE A 324 -6.44 -16.03 3.35
C ILE A 324 -5.69 -15.73 2.06
N GLY A 325 -6.06 -14.65 1.37
CA GLY A 325 -5.45 -14.23 0.10
C GLY A 325 -3.96 -13.93 0.27
N LYS A 326 -3.58 -13.17 1.30
CA LYS A 326 -2.17 -12.84 1.59
C LYS A 326 -1.34 -14.08 1.88
N LEU A 327 -1.84 -15.00 2.71
CA LEU A 327 -1.16 -16.26 3.02
C LEU A 327 -1.04 -17.18 1.80
N ALA A 328 -2.08 -17.22 0.96
CA ALA A 328 -2.04 -17.97 -0.30
C ALA A 328 -0.98 -17.42 -1.26
N LEU A 329 -0.88 -16.09 -1.39
CA LEU A 329 0.18 -15.45 -2.21
C LEU A 329 1.59 -15.80 -1.71
N SER A 330 1.83 -15.80 -0.40
CA SER A 330 3.11 -16.20 0.18
C SER A 330 3.45 -17.66 -0.14
N ASN A 331 2.46 -18.55 -0.02
CA ASN A 331 2.64 -19.98 -0.30
C ASN A 331 2.90 -20.23 -1.80
N VAL A 332 2.17 -19.56 -2.68
CA VAL A 332 2.35 -19.64 -4.15
C VAL A 332 3.75 -19.14 -4.54
N ALA A 333 4.18 -18.00 -4.00
CA ALA A 333 5.50 -17.43 -4.30
C ALA A 333 6.64 -18.38 -3.86
N ARG A 334 6.58 -18.93 -2.65
CA ARG A 334 7.56 -19.92 -2.15
C ARG A 334 7.59 -21.19 -2.99
N GLN A 335 6.40 -21.71 -3.36
CA GLN A 335 6.31 -22.88 -4.22
C GLN A 335 6.89 -22.60 -5.61
N ALA A 336 6.64 -21.42 -6.18
CA ALA A 336 7.20 -21.01 -7.46
C ALA A 336 8.74 -20.92 -7.39
N ALA A 337 9.32 -20.27 -6.38
CA ALA A 337 10.76 -20.20 -6.18
C ALA A 337 11.38 -21.62 -6.04
N LYS A 338 10.72 -22.51 -5.30
CA LYS A 338 11.13 -23.92 -5.20
C LYS A 338 11.17 -24.59 -6.57
N VAL A 339 10.11 -24.46 -7.37
CA VAL A 339 10.04 -25.08 -8.70
C VAL A 339 11.10 -24.52 -9.64
N HIS A 340 11.28 -23.20 -9.68
CA HIS A 340 12.35 -22.55 -10.42
C HIS A 340 13.74 -23.10 -10.03
N SER A 341 14.01 -23.25 -8.73
CA SER A 341 15.27 -23.80 -8.23
C SER A 341 15.48 -25.27 -8.65
N MET A 342 14.41 -26.08 -8.63
CA MET A 342 14.48 -27.48 -9.08
C MET A 342 14.78 -27.59 -10.57
N ILE A 343 14.20 -26.74 -11.40
CA ILE A 343 14.43 -26.71 -12.86
C ILE A 343 15.89 -26.31 -13.16
N SER A 344 16.44 -25.34 -12.43
CA SER A 344 17.77 -24.76 -12.69
C SER A 344 18.91 -25.59 -12.06
N GLY A 345 18.62 -26.39 -11.06
CA GLY A 345 19.65 -27.08 -10.30
C GLY A 345 20.70 -26.11 -9.75
N THR A 346 21.99 -26.46 -9.91
CA THR A 346 23.09 -25.63 -9.41
C THR A 346 23.25 -24.28 -10.09
N TYR A 347 22.74 -24.11 -11.32
CA TYR A 347 22.78 -22.83 -12.02
C TYR A 347 21.89 -21.77 -11.37
N GLY A 348 20.94 -22.16 -10.53
CA GLY A 348 20.03 -21.25 -9.85
C GLY A 348 20.68 -20.23 -8.90
N ILE A 349 21.97 -20.41 -8.56
CA ILE A 349 22.73 -19.45 -7.74
C ILE A 349 23.43 -18.37 -8.57
N LEU A 350 23.49 -18.53 -9.89
CA LEU A 350 24.13 -17.56 -10.77
C LEU A 350 23.23 -16.33 -10.94
N ALA A 351 23.84 -15.17 -10.92
CA ALA A 351 23.13 -13.88 -10.94
C ALA A 351 23.86 -12.86 -11.82
N GLY A 352 23.18 -11.77 -12.15
CA GLY A 352 23.73 -10.67 -12.91
C GLY A 352 24.09 -11.06 -14.33
N ASP A 353 25.25 -10.59 -14.80
CA ASP A 353 25.71 -10.71 -16.18
C ASP A 353 26.42 -12.05 -16.48
N ASP A 354 26.32 -13.06 -15.61
CA ASP A 354 26.89 -14.38 -15.91
C ASP A 354 26.16 -15.00 -17.10
N PRO A 355 26.88 -15.39 -18.17
CA PRO A 355 26.25 -15.94 -19.38
C PRO A 355 25.54 -17.28 -19.17
N LEU A 356 25.78 -17.96 -18.05
CA LEU A 356 25.09 -19.19 -17.65
C LEU A 356 23.96 -18.95 -16.65
N ALA A 357 23.73 -17.70 -16.25
CA ALA A 357 22.67 -17.36 -15.31
C ALA A 357 21.28 -17.62 -15.91
N PRO A 358 20.44 -18.45 -15.28
CA PRO A 358 19.11 -18.75 -15.77
C PRO A 358 18.24 -17.51 -15.88
N LEU A 359 17.50 -17.40 -17.01
CA LEU A 359 16.60 -16.26 -17.30
C LEU A 359 17.33 -14.91 -17.17
N ASP A 360 18.57 -14.82 -17.67
CA ASP A 360 19.39 -13.60 -17.58
C ASP A 360 19.56 -13.07 -16.14
N GLY A 361 19.74 -13.97 -15.18
CA GLY A 361 19.89 -13.65 -13.76
C GLY A 361 18.57 -13.42 -13.00
N LEU A 362 17.43 -13.40 -13.68
CA LEU A 362 16.11 -13.17 -13.08
C LEU A 362 15.77 -14.22 -12.01
N LEU A 363 16.25 -15.45 -12.17
CA LEU A 363 15.99 -16.51 -11.21
C LEU A 363 16.57 -16.22 -9.84
N ALA A 364 17.80 -15.76 -9.78
CA ALA A 364 18.43 -15.37 -8.51
C ALA A 364 17.64 -14.22 -7.85
N GLU A 365 17.17 -13.26 -8.64
CA GLU A 365 16.34 -12.17 -8.13
C GLU A 365 15.00 -12.69 -7.57
N ILE A 366 14.35 -13.66 -8.22
CA ILE A 366 13.13 -14.30 -7.71
C ILE A 366 13.40 -14.94 -6.34
N ILE A 367 14.47 -15.74 -6.23
CA ILE A 367 14.81 -16.43 -4.99
C ILE A 367 15.07 -15.44 -3.85
N LEU A 368 15.78 -14.35 -4.12
CA LEU A 368 16.09 -13.31 -3.14
C LEU A 368 14.88 -12.46 -2.76
N SER A 369 13.92 -12.28 -3.67
CA SER A 369 12.77 -11.40 -3.48
C SER A 369 11.57 -12.09 -2.81
N VAL A 370 11.38 -13.39 -3.05
CA VAL A 370 10.23 -14.17 -2.55
C VAL A 370 10.05 -14.11 -1.02
N PRO A 371 11.10 -14.17 -0.18
CA PRO A 371 10.93 -14.06 1.28
C PRO A 371 10.19 -12.80 1.73
N ALA A 372 10.35 -11.70 1.00
CA ALA A 372 9.62 -10.45 1.31
C ALA A 372 8.09 -10.62 1.23
N GLN A 373 7.58 -11.57 0.43
CA GLN A 373 6.14 -11.85 0.34
C GLN A 373 5.57 -12.41 1.65
N SER A 374 6.36 -13.17 2.40
CA SER A 374 5.97 -13.73 3.70
C SER A 374 6.07 -12.73 4.85
N ILE A 375 6.74 -11.60 4.64
CA ILE A 375 7.04 -10.61 5.69
C ILE A 375 6.16 -9.36 5.56
N ALA A 376 6.13 -8.74 4.39
CA ALA A 376 5.46 -7.45 4.15
C ALA A 376 3.93 -7.57 4.17
N GLY A 377 3.24 -6.49 4.56
CA GLY A 377 1.77 -6.45 4.61
C GLY A 377 1.18 -7.34 5.71
N GLY A 378 1.90 -7.52 6.82
CA GLY A 378 1.64 -8.47 7.90
C GLY A 378 2.21 -9.85 7.59
N THR A 379 3.08 -10.36 8.48
CA THR A 379 3.76 -11.64 8.28
C THR A 379 2.79 -12.82 8.19
N ASP A 380 3.26 -13.95 7.67
CA ASP A 380 2.44 -15.17 7.58
C ASP A 380 1.94 -15.60 8.96
N GLU A 381 2.72 -15.39 10.04
CA GLU A 381 2.34 -15.65 11.42
C GLU A 381 1.20 -14.74 11.87
N ILE A 382 1.26 -13.45 11.55
CA ILE A 382 0.16 -12.51 11.81
C ILE A 382 -1.11 -12.91 11.06
N GLN A 383 -0.99 -13.38 9.82
CA GLN A 383 -2.16 -13.88 9.06
C GLN A 383 -2.74 -15.14 9.71
N HIS A 384 -1.91 -16.07 10.19
CA HIS A 384 -2.36 -17.24 10.94
C HIS A 384 -3.08 -16.84 12.22
N ASN A 385 -2.57 -15.88 13.00
CA ASN A 385 -3.24 -15.38 14.20
C ASN A 385 -4.61 -14.77 13.87
N ILE A 386 -4.71 -13.96 12.82
CA ILE A 386 -6.00 -13.39 12.39
C ILE A 386 -6.98 -14.49 12.01
N LEU A 387 -6.56 -15.50 11.25
CA LEU A 387 -7.42 -16.61 10.86
C LEU A 387 -7.84 -17.47 12.05
N SER A 388 -6.91 -17.78 12.97
CA SER A 388 -7.22 -18.59 14.16
C SER A 388 -8.21 -17.88 15.08
N GLU A 389 -8.01 -16.59 15.36
CA GLU A 389 -8.85 -15.84 16.27
C GLU A 389 -10.20 -15.44 15.67
N ARG A 390 -10.20 -14.93 14.41
CA ARG A 390 -11.40 -14.33 13.82
C ARG A 390 -12.23 -15.27 12.95
N VAL A 391 -11.63 -16.34 12.41
CA VAL A 391 -12.35 -17.33 11.59
C VAL A 391 -12.67 -18.55 12.38
N LEU A 392 -11.68 -19.12 13.09
CA LEU A 392 -11.84 -20.36 13.85
C LEU A 392 -12.33 -20.14 15.28
N GLY A 393 -12.33 -18.88 15.77
CA GLY A 393 -12.78 -18.54 17.12
C GLY A 393 -11.86 -19.10 18.22
N LEU A 394 -10.59 -19.37 17.90
CA LEU A 394 -9.63 -19.85 18.89
C LEU A 394 -9.27 -18.73 19.87
N PRO A 395 -8.95 -19.06 21.13
CA PRO A 395 -8.53 -18.07 22.12
C PRO A 395 -7.23 -17.41 21.70
N ARG A 396 -7.09 -16.14 22.08
CA ARG A 396 -5.81 -15.41 21.95
C ARG A 396 -4.76 -16.01 22.87
N GLU A 397 -3.50 -15.91 22.41
CA GLU A 397 -2.37 -16.25 23.25
C GLU A 397 -2.37 -15.38 24.53
N PRO A 398 -2.14 -15.95 25.73
CA PRO A 398 -2.04 -15.20 26.96
C PRO A 398 -0.87 -14.20 26.89
N ASP A 399 -1.13 -12.95 27.14
CA ASP A 399 -0.12 -11.89 27.26
C ASP A 399 -0.01 -11.45 28.72
N PRO A 400 1.02 -11.90 29.48
CA PRO A 400 1.21 -11.56 30.87
C PRO A 400 1.58 -10.08 31.10
N LEU A 401 1.97 -9.38 30.02
CA LEU A 401 2.34 -7.96 30.06
C LEU A 401 1.18 -7.04 29.63
N LYS A 402 0.05 -7.62 29.26
CA LYS A 402 -1.11 -6.87 28.80
C LYS A 402 -1.60 -5.89 29.89
N GLY A 403 -1.77 -4.64 29.48
CA GLY A 403 -2.28 -3.59 30.36
C GLY A 403 -1.22 -2.91 31.23
N ARG A 404 0.03 -3.40 31.25
CA ARG A 404 1.13 -2.72 31.93
C ARG A 404 1.61 -1.50 31.14
N PRO A 405 2.17 -0.46 31.82
CA PRO A 405 2.83 0.67 31.17
C PRO A 405 3.92 0.21 30.21
N TYR A 406 3.99 0.83 29.04
CA TYR A 406 4.98 0.43 28.01
C TYR A 406 6.43 0.58 28.51
N ARG A 407 6.70 1.58 29.34
CA ARG A 407 8.01 1.77 29.98
C ARG A 407 8.51 0.51 30.71
N GLU A 408 7.62 -0.25 31.33
CA GLU A 408 7.95 -1.45 32.11
C GLU A 408 8.16 -2.68 31.23
N VAL A 409 7.53 -2.73 30.06
CA VAL A 409 7.54 -3.92 29.19
C VAL A 409 8.53 -3.83 28.03
N ARG A 410 9.12 -2.65 27.77
CA ARG A 410 10.05 -2.41 26.67
C ARG A 410 11.31 -3.27 26.73
N ASN A 411 11.75 -3.63 27.91
CA ASN A 411 13.01 -4.34 28.16
C ASN A 411 12.80 -5.77 28.69
N SER A 412 11.58 -6.29 28.64
CA SER A 412 11.26 -7.65 29.11
C SER A 412 11.29 -8.70 28.02
#